data_c97e1e9d6bf7c73679e272dbe37aac04
#
_entry.id   c97e1e9d6bf7c73679e272dbe37aac04
#
_cell.length_a   1.000
_cell.length_b   1.000
_cell.length_c   1.000
_cell.angle_alpha   90.00
_cell.angle_beta   90.00
_cell.angle_gamma   90.00
#
_symmetry.space_group_name_H-M   'P 1'
#
loop_
_entity.id
_entity.type
_entity.pdbx_description
1 polymer ?
#
loop_
_entity_poly.entity_id
_entity_poly.type
_entity_poly.pdbx_seq_one_letter_code
_entity_poly.pdbx_strand_id
1 'polypeptide(L)'
;MLRALFISALLIVGWSYAFQSALYAACLYLWIAYFRPDAWAWTWFFHDLNLSFYAGVFLLVRTIAAGTTFHLTVRNCSLLIFLALSLLSTSIGVDPAYSYPYWELFAKAVIVSFLLTQLIQTPSDLR
;
A
#
# COMPACT_ATOMS: atom_id res chain seq x y z
N MET A 1 2.16 -26.22 -8.13
CA MET A 1 0.73 -26.13 -7.75
C MET A 1 0.52 -25.92 -6.25
N LEU A 2 1.17 -26.68 -5.37
CA LEU A 2 0.97 -26.57 -3.91
C LEU A 2 1.26 -25.16 -3.35
N ARG A 3 2.31 -24.48 -3.83
CA ARG A 3 2.67 -23.11 -3.42
C ARG A 3 1.58 -22.09 -3.80
N ALA A 4 1.04 -22.19 -5.01
CA ALA A 4 -0.01 -21.29 -5.47
C ALA A 4 -1.29 -21.47 -4.64
N LEU A 5 -1.67 -22.70 -4.31
CA LEU A 5 -2.81 -22.99 -3.43
C LEU A 5 -2.59 -22.43 -2.03
N PHE A 6 -1.39 -22.58 -1.47
CA PHE A 6 -1.05 -22.04 -0.15
C PHE A 6 -1.13 -20.51 -0.13
N ILE A 7 -0.56 -19.85 -1.14
CA ILE A 7 -0.61 -18.38 -1.26
C ILE A 7 -2.05 -17.91 -1.46
N SER A 8 -2.84 -18.60 -2.30
CA SER A 8 -4.26 -18.26 -2.49
C SER A 8 -5.05 -18.38 -1.19
N ALA A 9 -4.83 -19.44 -0.40
CA ALA A 9 -5.48 -19.61 0.89
C ALA A 9 -5.11 -18.48 1.87
N LEU A 10 -3.83 -18.12 1.96
CA LEU A 10 -3.38 -17.00 2.78
C LEU A 10 -3.99 -15.67 2.34
N LEU A 11 -4.07 -15.42 1.04
CA LEU A 11 -4.71 -14.21 0.51
C LEU A 11 -6.20 -14.17 0.85
N ILE A 12 -6.94 -15.27 0.69
CA ILE A 12 -8.37 -15.34 1.04
C ILE A 12 -8.57 -15.04 2.52
N VAL A 13 -7.78 -15.65 3.40
CA VAL A 13 -7.83 -15.40 4.84
C VAL A 13 -7.46 -13.94 5.14
N GLY A 14 -6.38 -13.43 4.55
CA GLY A 14 -5.96 -12.04 4.73
C GLY A 14 -7.03 -11.05 4.29
N TRP A 15 -7.66 -11.25 3.14
CA TRP A 15 -8.76 -10.41 2.66
C TRP A 15 -9.98 -10.48 3.59
N SER A 16 -10.35 -11.65 4.11
CA SER A 16 -11.48 -11.78 5.04
C SER A 16 -11.28 -10.97 6.32
N TYR A 17 -10.06 -10.94 6.87
CA TYR A 17 -9.72 -10.08 8.01
C TYR A 17 -9.65 -8.59 7.62
N ALA A 18 -9.13 -8.27 6.44
CA ALA A 18 -9.03 -6.90 5.95
C ALA A 18 -10.41 -6.22 5.81
N PHE A 19 -11.48 -6.99 5.55
CA PHE A 19 -12.86 -6.48 5.57
C PHE A 19 -13.36 -6.10 6.97
N GLN A 20 -12.77 -6.61 8.03
CA GLN A 20 -13.22 -6.31 9.39
C GLN A 20 -12.66 -4.98 9.92
N SER A 21 -11.41 -4.64 9.60
CA SER A 21 -10.77 -3.44 10.11
C SER A 21 -9.78 -2.84 9.10
N ALA A 22 -9.68 -1.51 9.10
CA ALA A 22 -8.70 -0.78 8.30
C ALA A 22 -7.25 -1.12 8.71
N LEU A 23 -7.00 -1.45 9.99
CA LEU A 23 -5.70 -1.90 10.46
C LEU A 23 -5.30 -3.23 9.83
N TYR A 24 -6.21 -4.20 9.76
CA TYR A 24 -5.93 -5.47 9.09
C TYR A 24 -5.72 -5.30 7.58
N ALA A 25 -6.43 -4.35 6.95
CA ALA A 25 -6.17 -3.99 5.55
C ALA A 25 -4.76 -3.43 5.35
N ALA A 26 -4.28 -2.61 6.30
CA ALA A 26 -2.92 -2.10 6.30
C ALA A 26 -1.87 -3.21 6.49
N CYS A 27 -2.11 -4.14 7.42
CA CYS A 27 -1.25 -5.32 7.62
C CYS A 27 -1.20 -6.21 6.36
N LEU A 28 -2.34 -6.44 5.71
CA LEU A 28 -2.43 -7.20 4.46
C LEU A 28 -1.62 -6.52 3.36
N TYR A 29 -1.78 -5.19 3.21
CA TYR A 29 -1.00 -4.44 2.22
C TYR A 29 0.51 -4.57 2.47
N LEU A 30 0.96 -4.35 3.71
CA LEU A 30 2.38 -4.48 4.08
C LEU A 30 2.89 -5.89 3.80
N TRP A 31 2.12 -6.91 4.14
CA TRP A 31 2.49 -8.29 3.85
C TRP A 31 2.65 -8.53 2.35
N ILE A 32 1.71 -8.07 1.51
CA ILE A 32 1.80 -8.20 0.05
C ILE A 32 2.99 -7.41 -0.51
N ALA A 33 3.23 -6.19 0.00
CA ALA A 33 4.30 -5.32 -0.47
C ALA A 33 5.70 -5.86 -0.17
N TYR A 34 5.90 -6.46 1.03
CA TYR A 34 7.20 -6.99 1.45
C TYR A 34 7.44 -8.43 0.98
N PHE A 35 6.44 -9.29 1.08
CA PHE A 35 6.57 -10.72 0.72
C PHE A 35 6.49 -10.97 -0.78
N ARG A 36 5.89 -10.06 -1.54
CA ARG A 36 5.71 -10.19 -3.00
C ARG A 36 5.20 -11.57 -3.39
N PRO A 37 4.00 -11.98 -2.94
CA PRO A 37 3.46 -13.32 -3.20
C PRO A 37 3.32 -13.62 -4.71
N ASP A 38 3.21 -12.59 -5.55
CA ASP A 38 3.27 -12.63 -7.00
C ASP A 38 4.56 -13.27 -7.52
N ALA A 39 5.70 -12.92 -6.93
CA ALA A 39 7.00 -13.47 -7.30
C ALA A 39 7.20 -14.91 -6.81
N TRP A 40 6.57 -15.30 -5.69
CA TRP A 40 6.72 -16.63 -5.09
C TRP A 40 5.78 -17.69 -5.68
N ALA A 41 4.64 -17.27 -6.25
CA ALA A 41 3.65 -18.19 -6.78
C ALA A 41 4.09 -18.89 -8.08
N TRP A 42 5.07 -18.35 -8.81
CA TRP A 42 5.60 -18.87 -10.09
C TRP A 42 4.50 -19.22 -11.11
N THR A 43 3.36 -18.57 -11.00
CA THR A 43 2.24 -18.72 -11.94
C THR A 43 2.03 -17.40 -12.65
N TRP A 44 1.91 -17.42 -13.96
CA TRP A 44 1.67 -16.23 -14.79
C TRP A 44 0.45 -15.43 -14.31
N PHE A 45 -0.57 -16.10 -13.80
CA PHE A 45 -1.81 -15.50 -13.28
C PHE A 45 -1.56 -14.50 -12.15
N PHE A 46 -0.67 -14.82 -11.20
CA PHE A 46 -0.34 -13.91 -10.08
C PHE A 46 0.61 -12.80 -10.50
N HIS A 47 1.41 -13.02 -11.55
CA HIS A 47 2.35 -12.02 -12.03
C HIS A 47 1.63 -10.83 -12.69
N ASP A 48 0.57 -11.10 -13.44
CA ASP A 48 -0.24 -10.06 -14.11
C ASP A 48 -1.20 -9.35 -13.14
N LEU A 49 -1.51 -9.99 -12.00
CA LEU A 49 -2.30 -9.38 -10.93
C LEU A 49 -1.41 -8.44 -10.12
N ASN A 50 -1.57 -7.14 -10.31
CA ASN A 50 -0.96 -6.10 -9.47
C ASN A 50 -1.55 -6.12 -8.05
N LEU A 51 -1.30 -7.21 -7.28
CA LEU A 51 -1.88 -7.46 -5.94
C LEU A 51 -1.63 -6.29 -4.99
N SER A 52 -0.44 -5.69 -5.06
CA SER A 52 -0.10 -4.53 -4.23
C SER A 52 -0.94 -3.30 -4.58
N PHE A 53 -1.30 -3.12 -5.86
CA PHE A 53 -2.19 -2.02 -6.28
C PHE A 53 -3.59 -2.22 -5.71
N TYR A 54 -4.18 -3.41 -5.87
CA TYR A 54 -5.53 -3.70 -5.36
C TYR A 54 -5.59 -3.61 -3.83
N ALA A 55 -4.57 -4.12 -3.13
CA ALA A 55 -4.49 -4.00 -1.69
C ALA A 55 -4.34 -2.54 -1.23
N GLY A 56 -3.59 -1.71 -1.97
CA GLY A 56 -3.45 -0.28 -1.70
C GLY A 56 -4.76 0.49 -1.89
N VAL A 57 -5.46 0.25 -2.98
CA VAL A 57 -6.79 0.84 -3.25
C VAL A 57 -7.79 0.42 -2.18
N PHE A 58 -7.80 -0.88 -1.82
CA PHE A 58 -8.67 -1.39 -0.76
C PHE A 58 -8.36 -0.75 0.59
N LEU A 59 -7.09 -0.61 0.96
CA LEU A 59 -6.68 0.09 2.18
C LEU A 59 -7.20 1.54 2.19
N LEU A 60 -7.06 2.27 1.09
CA LEU A 60 -7.54 3.64 0.96
C LEU A 60 -9.06 3.71 1.15
N VAL A 61 -9.82 2.85 0.49
CA VAL A 61 -11.28 2.77 0.61
C VAL A 61 -11.69 2.45 2.05
N ARG A 62 -11.02 1.50 2.69
CA ARG A 62 -11.31 1.11 4.08
C ARG A 62 -10.97 2.21 5.06
N THR A 63 -9.89 2.96 4.85
CA THR A 63 -9.51 4.11 5.69
C THR A 63 -10.56 5.22 5.60
N ILE A 64 -11.05 5.52 4.40
CA ILE A 64 -12.13 6.50 4.19
C ILE A 64 -13.44 6.01 4.82
N ALA A 65 -13.81 4.75 4.60
CA ALA A 65 -15.03 4.15 5.13
C ALA A 65 -15.04 4.05 6.67
N ALA A 66 -13.88 3.93 7.29
CA ALA A 66 -13.73 3.95 8.74
C ALA A 66 -13.99 5.35 9.36
N GLY A 67 -14.19 6.39 8.53
CA GLY A 67 -14.44 7.75 9.01
C GLY A 67 -13.25 8.37 9.73
N THR A 68 -12.02 7.90 9.42
CA THR A 68 -10.81 8.45 10.06
C THR A 68 -10.70 9.95 9.74
N THR A 69 -10.59 10.76 10.78
CA THR A 69 -10.31 12.20 10.64
C THR A 69 -8.85 12.36 10.22
N PHE A 70 -8.62 12.92 9.04
CA PHE A 70 -7.27 13.15 8.55
C PHE A 70 -6.64 14.32 9.33
N HIS A 71 -5.70 14.03 10.22
CA HIS A 71 -4.93 15.04 10.92
C HIS A 71 -3.67 15.40 10.15
N LEU A 72 -3.63 16.62 9.62
CA LEU A 72 -2.46 17.16 8.94
C LEU A 72 -1.44 17.65 10.00
N THR A 73 -0.58 16.75 10.41
CA THR A 73 0.57 17.08 11.25
C THR A 73 1.70 17.65 10.37
N VAL A 74 2.59 18.45 10.94
CA VAL A 74 3.77 18.99 10.23
C VAL A 74 4.54 17.88 9.50
N ARG A 75 4.72 16.74 10.13
CA ARG A 75 5.34 15.55 9.53
C ARG A 75 4.60 15.08 8.27
N ASN A 76 3.28 15.00 8.34
CA ASN A 76 2.46 14.53 7.22
C ASN A 76 2.46 15.54 6.07
N CYS A 77 2.44 16.84 6.38
CA CYS A 77 2.58 17.90 5.37
C CYS A 77 3.95 17.83 4.68
N SER A 78 5.03 17.63 5.43
CA SER A 78 6.36 17.51 4.85
C SER A 78 6.51 16.29 3.94
N LEU A 79 5.90 15.16 4.26
CA LEU A 79 5.86 13.98 3.38
C LEU A 79 5.12 14.26 2.07
N LEU A 80 3.97 14.94 2.12
CA LEU A 80 3.20 15.30 0.92
C LEU A 80 3.94 16.32 0.05
N ILE A 81 4.58 17.33 0.67
CA ILE A 81 5.42 18.31 -0.04
C ILE A 81 6.59 17.59 -0.72
N PHE A 82 7.26 16.68 -0.02
CA PHE A 82 8.36 15.91 -0.59
C PHE A 82 7.91 15.03 -1.75
N LEU A 83 6.72 14.42 -1.65
CA LEU A 83 6.13 13.65 -2.74
C LEU A 83 5.85 14.53 -3.97
N ALA A 84 5.29 15.73 -3.76
CA ALA A 84 5.03 16.68 -4.84
C ALA A 84 6.32 17.18 -5.50
N LEU A 85 7.34 17.51 -4.70
CA LEU A 85 8.64 17.93 -5.21
C LEU A 85 9.35 16.82 -6.00
N SER A 86 9.24 15.56 -5.53
CA SER A 86 9.80 14.41 -6.25
C SER A 86 9.10 14.18 -7.58
N LEU A 87 7.76 14.39 -7.65
CA LEU A 87 7.02 14.32 -8.91
C LEU A 87 7.47 15.40 -9.89
N LEU A 88 7.61 16.65 -9.43
CA LEU A 88 8.10 17.75 -10.24
C LEU A 88 9.52 17.46 -10.77
N SER A 89 10.40 16.98 -9.89
CA SER A 89 11.77 16.61 -10.27
C SER A 89 11.80 15.50 -11.32
N THR A 90 10.94 14.48 -11.18
CA THR A 90 10.82 13.39 -12.16
C THR A 90 10.30 13.90 -13.51
N SER A 91 9.34 14.83 -13.50
CA SER A 91 8.72 15.37 -14.71
C SER A 91 9.66 16.27 -15.52
N ILE A 92 10.60 16.96 -14.84
CA ILE A 92 11.56 17.90 -15.46
C ILE A 92 12.91 17.22 -15.71
N GLY A 93 13.08 15.97 -15.26
CA GLY A 93 14.32 15.20 -15.39
C GLY A 93 14.71 14.91 -16.84
N VAL A 94 15.94 14.50 -17.03
CA VAL A 94 16.53 14.23 -18.37
C VAL A 94 15.80 13.11 -19.11
N ASP A 95 15.30 12.11 -18.37
CA ASP A 95 14.50 10.99 -18.93
C ASP A 95 13.30 10.70 -18.01
N PRO A 96 12.18 11.40 -18.22
CA PRO A 96 10.96 11.20 -17.44
C PRO A 96 10.38 9.78 -17.60
N ALA A 97 10.46 9.21 -18.79
CA ALA A 97 9.89 7.88 -19.08
C ALA A 97 10.57 6.77 -18.28
N TYR A 98 11.89 6.88 -18.11
CA TYR A 98 12.67 5.94 -17.29
C TYR A 98 12.44 6.15 -15.79
N SER A 99 12.30 7.39 -15.35
CA SER A 99 12.20 7.76 -13.93
C SER A 99 10.81 7.54 -13.35
N TYR A 100 9.77 7.62 -14.17
CA TYR A 100 8.37 7.54 -13.71
C TYR A 100 8.00 6.23 -13.01
N PRO A 101 8.39 5.03 -13.46
CA PRO A 101 8.12 3.77 -12.74
C PRO A 101 8.71 3.72 -11.33
N TYR A 102 9.90 4.29 -11.14
CA TYR A 102 10.55 4.36 -9.82
C TYR A 102 9.83 5.35 -8.90
N TRP A 103 9.40 6.49 -9.45
CA TRP A 103 8.59 7.44 -8.72
C TRP A 103 7.26 6.83 -8.28
N GLU A 104 6.60 6.05 -9.12
CA GLU A 104 5.36 5.36 -8.78
C GLU A 104 5.52 4.40 -7.59
N LEU A 105 6.59 3.62 -7.56
CA LEU A 105 6.92 2.75 -6.42
C LEU A 105 7.14 3.56 -5.14
N PHE A 106 7.87 4.66 -5.24
CA PHE A 106 8.10 5.56 -4.11
C PHE A 106 6.81 6.21 -3.64
N ALA A 107 5.97 6.70 -4.54
CA ALA A 107 4.69 7.31 -4.22
C ALA A 107 3.76 6.35 -3.47
N LYS A 108 3.68 5.09 -3.89
CA LYS A 108 2.92 4.04 -3.19
C LYS A 108 3.38 3.88 -1.75
N ALA A 109 4.70 3.83 -1.51
CA ALA A 109 5.26 3.71 -0.17
C ALA A 109 4.93 4.92 0.72
N VAL A 110 5.02 6.13 0.19
CA VAL A 110 4.71 7.37 0.92
C VAL A 110 3.23 7.46 1.25
N ILE A 111 2.34 7.16 0.30
CA ILE A 111 0.89 7.17 0.52
C ILE A 111 0.49 6.17 1.61
N VAL A 112 1.03 4.96 1.57
CA VAL A 112 0.73 3.96 2.61
C VAL A 112 1.28 4.37 3.96
N SER A 113 2.49 4.92 4.02
CA SER A 113 3.05 5.46 5.27
C SER A 113 2.17 6.58 5.83
N PHE A 114 1.64 7.44 4.98
CA PHE A 114 0.68 8.47 5.38
C PHE A 114 -0.60 7.85 5.94
N LEU A 115 -1.21 6.88 5.25
CA LEU A 115 -2.42 6.19 5.71
C LEU A 115 -2.21 5.48 7.05
N LEU A 116 -1.07 4.80 7.24
CA LEU A 116 -0.72 4.16 8.49
C LEU A 116 -0.64 5.16 9.66
N THR A 117 -0.07 6.34 9.42
CA THR A 117 0.00 7.38 10.47
C THR A 117 -1.37 7.97 10.82
N GLN A 118 -2.35 7.88 9.92
CA GLN A 118 -3.73 8.29 10.21
C GLN A 118 -4.50 7.21 10.99
N LEU A 119 -4.21 5.94 10.72
CA LEU A 119 -4.88 4.81 11.37
C LEU A 119 -4.37 4.55 12.80
N ILE A 120 -3.08 4.80 13.05
CA ILE A 120 -2.45 4.53 14.35
C ILE A 120 -2.19 5.87 15.03
N GLN A 121 -3.20 6.41 15.69
CA GLN A 121 -3.08 7.69 16.42
C GLN A 121 -2.85 7.46 17.92
N THR A 122 -3.38 6.37 18.47
CA THR A 122 -3.27 6.06 19.90
C THR A 122 -2.79 4.61 20.10
N PRO A 123 -2.12 4.33 21.26
CA PRO A 123 -1.73 2.96 21.58
C PRO A 123 -2.91 1.98 21.71
N SER A 124 -4.12 2.49 21.94
CA SER A 124 -5.35 1.69 21.97
C SER A 124 -5.78 1.17 20.60
N ASP A 125 -5.36 1.83 19.52
CA ASP A 125 -5.70 1.43 18.15
C ASP A 125 -4.95 0.15 17.72
N LEU A 126 -3.93 -0.25 18.49
CA LEU A 126 -3.13 -1.45 18.28
C LEU A 126 -3.64 -2.69 19.06
N ARG A 127 -4.67 -2.53 19.90
CA ARG A 127 -5.29 -3.61 20.69
C ARG A 127 -6.58 -4.08 20.09
#